data_31107bb29ce8fa3e4aa385765c2bca1f
#
_entry.id   31107bb29ce8fa3e4aa385765c2bca1f
#
_cell.length_a   1.000
_cell.length_b   1.000
_cell.length_c   1.000
_cell.angle_alpha   90.00
_cell.angle_beta   90.00
_cell.angle_gamma   90.00
#
_symmetry.space_group_name_H-M   'P 1'
#
loop_
_entity.id
_entity.type
_entity.pdbx_description
1 polymer ?
#
loop_
_entity_poly.entity_id
_entity_poly.type
_entity_poly.pdbx_seq_one_letter_code
_entity_poly.pdbx_strand_id
1 'polypeptide(L)'
;GLGGGSSNAASTLIALNKLWNLNLSKEELMNIAIKIGADVPFFVHGENAYGSGIGDKLKSKDAIKDKVLLICPKINNASGEMYKLLDIYRKNGGNNSNHLQNDFWDIFLNKNNEIKEFYEAAFDSNSLNLSGSGSSMYVLYKTKNDIKEILKKIPCNWRFFFCKPLQYSPIC
;
A
#
# COMPACT_ATOMS: atom_id res chain seq x y z
N GLY A 1 -1.50 4.43 -4.12
CA GLY A 1 -0.77 3.35 -3.44
C GLY A 1 -1.04 3.24 -1.93
N LEU A 2 -1.72 4.21 -1.33
CA LEU A 2 -1.99 4.22 0.12
C LEU A 2 -3.47 3.97 0.48
N GLY A 3 -4.30 3.61 -0.46
CA GLY A 3 -5.72 3.28 -0.22
C GLY A 3 -6.57 4.45 0.27
N GLY A 4 -6.20 5.70 -0.02
CA GLY A 4 -6.88 6.89 0.53
C GLY A 4 -8.38 6.94 0.20
N GLY A 5 -8.78 6.59 -1.03
CA GLY A 5 -10.19 6.50 -1.42
C GLY A 5 -10.96 5.45 -0.61
N SER A 6 -10.36 4.26 -0.44
CA SER A 6 -10.95 3.17 0.33
C SER A 6 -11.05 3.50 1.82
N SER A 7 -10.04 4.19 2.37
CA SER A 7 -10.06 4.70 3.74
C SER A 7 -11.18 5.72 3.96
N ASN A 8 -11.35 6.66 3.03
CA ASN A 8 -12.44 7.65 3.08
C ASN A 8 -13.82 6.98 3.00
N ALA A 9 -13.99 6.00 2.12
CA ALA A 9 -15.23 5.25 2.00
C ALA A 9 -15.58 4.49 3.29
N ALA A 10 -14.60 3.81 3.90
CA ALA A 10 -14.79 3.12 5.18
C ALA A 10 -15.16 4.09 6.30
N SER A 11 -14.45 5.21 6.41
CA SER A 11 -14.75 6.25 7.40
C SER A 11 -16.15 6.80 7.25
N THR A 12 -16.60 7.01 6.00
CA THR A 12 -17.96 7.46 5.70
C THR A 12 -18.99 6.42 6.13
N LEU A 13 -18.78 5.14 5.82
CA LEU A 13 -19.70 4.07 6.25
C LEU A 13 -19.83 4.00 7.76
N ILE A 14 -18.72 4.05 8.49
CA ILE A 14 -18.71 4.02 9.95
C ILE A 14 -19.43 5.25 10.53
N ALA A 15 -19.15 6.44 9.96
CA ALA A 15 -19.79 7.68 10.39
C ALA A 15 -21.30 7.66 10.15
N LEU A 16 -21.77 7.22 8.99
CA LEU A 16 -23.21 7.12 8.67
C LEU A 16 -23.90 6.09 9.55
N ASN A 17 -23.29 4.95 9.83
CA ASN A 17 -23.83 3.96 10.76
C ASN A 17 -24.11 4.57 12.16
N LYS A 18 -23.15 5.38 12.66
CA LYS A 18 -23.31 6.10 13.93
C LYS A 18 -24.35 7.22 13.83
N LEU A 19 -24.27 8.07 12.81
CA LEU A 19 -25.14 9.25 12.65
C LEU A 19 -26.61 8.88 12.53
N TRP A 20 -26.91 7.82 11.80
CA TRP A 20 -28.27 7.35 11.57
C TRP A 20 -28.75 6.28 12.54
N ASN A 21 -27.94 5.95 13.55
CA ASN A 21 -28.24 4.90 14.55
C ASN A 21 -28.68 3.57 13.92
N LEU A 22 -28.00 3.15 12.83
CA LEU A 22 -28.38 1.93 12.11
C LEU A 22 -28.01 0.66 12.88
N ASN A 23 -27.07 0.76 13.83
CA ASN A 23 -26.59 -0.35 14.66
C ASN A 23 -26.09 -1.56 13.87
N LEU A 24 -25.56 -1.33 12.66
CA LEU A 24 -24.97 -2.37 11.86
C LEU A 24 -23.69 -2.88 12.55
N SER A 25 -23.56 -4.19 12.60
CA SER A 25 -22.34 -4.87 13.08
C SER A 25 -21.16 -4.61 12.14
N LYS A 26 -19.95 -4.86 12.61
CA LYS A 26 -18.73 -4.76 11.81
C LYS A 26 -18.80 -5.65 10.56
N GLU A 27 -19.34 -6.86 10.71
CA GLU A 27 -19.49 -7.80 9.61
C GLU A 27 -20.47 -7.28 8.52
N GLU A 28 -21.60 -6.72 8.94
CA GLU A 28 -22.55 -6.11 8.01
C GLU A 28 -21.96 -4.91 7.29
N LEU A 29 -21.20 -4.07 7.99
CA LEU A 29 -20.45 -2.96 7.37
C LEU A 29 -19.41 -3.47 6.36
N MET A 30 -18.68 -4.54 6.66
CA MET A 30 -17.73 -5.17 5.74
C MET A 30 -18.42 -5.73 4.50
N ASN A 31 -19.61 -6.32 4.64
CA ASN A 31 -20.43 -6.81 3.52
C ASN A 31 -20.95 -5.69 2.62
N ILE A 32 -21.16 -4.49 3.15
CA ILE A 32 -21.46 -3.29 2.36
C ILE A 32 -20.17 -2.77 1.71
N ALA A 33 -19.09 -2.72 2.46
CA ALA A 33 -17.80 -2.18 2.07
C ALA A 33 -17.22 -2.87 0.83
N ILE A 34 -17.34 -4.21 0.73
CA ILE A 34 -16.82 -4.97 -0.41
C ILE A 34 -17.50 -4.59 -1.74
N LYS A 35 -18.75 -4.13 -1.69
CA LYS A 35 -19.49 -3.66 -2.87
C LYS A 35 -19.02 -2.30 -3.38
N ILE A 36 -18.32 -1.55 -2.52
CA ILE A 36 -17.73 -0.23 -2.86
C ILE A 36 -16.34 -0.41 -3.45
N GLY A 37 -15.54 -1.31 -2.88
CA GLY A 37 -14.21 -1.61 -3.38
C GLY A 37 -13.49 -2.66 -2.54
N ALA A 38 -12.58 -3.40 -3.19
CA ALA A 38 -11.89 -4.55 -2.59
C ALA A 38 -11.09 -4.19 -1.32
N ASP A 39 -10.52 -2.99 -1.24
CA ASP A 39 -9.72 -2.55 -0.08
C ASP A 39 -10.58 -1.93 1.03
N VAL A 40 -11.86 -1.59 0.78
CA VAL A 40 -12.71 -0.90 1.78
C VAL A 40 -12.94 -1.76 3.03
N PRO A 41 -13.19 -3.08 2.94
CA PRO A 41 -13.34 -3.94 4.11
C PRO A 41 -12.14 -3.90 5.06
N PHE A 42 -10.91 -3.80 4.54
CA PHE A 42 -9.71 -3.69 5.36
C PHE A 42 -9.75 -2.44 6.27
N PHE A 43 -10.17 -1.31 5.73
CA PHE A 43 -10.29 -0.07 6.52
C PHE A 43 -11.47 -0.10 7.50
N VAL A 44 -12.56 -0.82 7.19
CA VAL A 44 -13.65 -1.09 8.15
C VAL A 44 -13.18 -2.07 9.22
N HIS A 45 -12.36 -3.07 8.86
CA HIS A 45 -11.76 -3.99 9.83
C HIS A 45 -10.93 -3.24 10.89
N GLY A 46 -10.16 -2.24 10.48
CA GLY A 46 -9.50 -1.30 11.36
C GLY A 46 -8.28 -1.85 12.11
N GLU A 47 -7.77 -3.00 11.71
CA GLU A 47 -6.59 -3.65 12.31
C GLU A 47 -5.62 -4.10 11.23
N ASN A 48 -4.35 -4.31 11.62
CA ASN A 48 -3.41 -4.99 10.74
C ASN A 48 -3.89 -6.41 10.46
N ALA A 49 -3.91 -6.80 9.20
CA ALA A 49 -4.42 -8.09 8.78
C ALA A 49 -3.70 -8.64 7.56
N TYR A 50 -3.70 -9.95 7.44
CA TYR A 50 -3.51 -10.64 6.17
C TYR A 50 -4.84 -10.67 5.41
N GLY A 51 -4.80 -10.23 4.15
CA GLY A 51 -5.91 -10.38 3.21
C GLY A 51 -5.70 -11.58 2.30
N SER A 52 -6.76 -12.30 2.01
CA SER A 52 -6.81 -13.37 1.01
C SER A 52 -8.04 -13.25 0.13
N GLY A 53 -8.12 -14.06 -0.94
CA GLY A 53 -9.17 -13.88 -1.96
C GLY A 53 -8.92 -12.61 -2.77
N ILE A 54 -9.91 -11.74 -2.86
CA ILE A 54 -9.78 -10.39 -3.45
C ILE A 54 -9.38 -9.34 -2.41
N GLY A 55 -8.97 -9.75 -1.20
CA GLY A 55 -8.70 -8.89 -0.04
C GLY A 55 -9.84 -8.80 0.96
N ASP A 56 -10.89 -9.59 0.77
CA ASP A 56 -12.12 -9.60 1.56
C ASP A 56 -12.03 -10.50 2.80
N LYS A 57 -11.18 -11.53 2.75
CA LYS A 57 -10.97 -12.45 3.88
C LYS A 57 -9.78 -11.96 4.71
N LEU A 58 -10.07 -11.31 5.82
CA LEU A 58 -9.08 -10.68 6.68
C LEU A 58 -8.79 -11.54 7.91
N LYS A 59 -7.51 -11.72 8.21
CA LYS A 59 -7.03 -12.35 9.44
C LYS A 59 -6.10 -11.39 10.16
N SER A 60 -6.48 -10.95 11.35
CA SER A 60 -5.70 -10.00 12.15
C SER A 60 -4.26 -10.48 12.34
N LYS A 61 -3.34 -9.53 12.34
CA LYS A 61 -1.90 -9.73 12.50
C LYS A 61 -1.33 -8.60 13.35
N ASP A 62 -0.28 -8.90 14.10
CA ASP A 62 0.46 -7.87 14.82
C ASP A 62 1.13 -6.87 13.88
N ALA A 63 1.15 -5.61 14.27
CA ALA A 63 1.88 -4.58 13.55
C ALA A 63 3.38 -4.91 13.52
N ILE A 64 4.03 -4.58 12.42
CA ILE A 64 5.49 -4.65 12.34
C ILE A 64 6.10 -3.66 13.34
N LYS A 65 7.24 -4.06 13.93
CA LYS A 65 7.94 -3.24 14.94
C LYS A 65 8.87 -2.19 14.32
N ASP A 66 9.28 -2.41 13.08
CA ASP A 66 10.16 -1.50 12.36
C ASP A 66 9.44 -0.21 11.98
N LYS A 67 10.18 0.89 11.93
CA LYS A 67 9.70 2.17 11.42
C LYS A 67 9.60 2.12 9.90
N VAL A 68 8.83 3.02 9.33
CA VAL A 68 8.61 3.09 7.88
C VAL A 68 9.08 4.46 7.37
N LEU A 69 10.00 4.46 6.43
CA LEU A 69 10.25 5.60 5.56
C LEU A 69 9.32 5.46 4.35
N LEU A 70 8.28 6.28 4.31
CA LEU A 70 7.36 6.35 3.18
C LEU A 70 7.89 7.35 2.17
N ILE A 71 8.01 6.95 0.90
CA ILE A 71 8.49 7.77 -0.21
C ILE A 71 7.36 7.92 -1.22
N CYS A 72 7.03 9.16 -1.54
CA CYS A 72 5.92 9.50 -2.43
C CYS A 72 6.46 10.28 -3.63
N PRO A 73 6.83 9.60 -4.72
CA PRO A 73 7.22 10.25 -5.96
C PRO A 73 6.03 11.02 -6.55
N LYS A 74 6.32 12.08 -7.30
CA LYS A 74 5.29 12.89 -7.95
C LYS A 74 4.83 12.23 -9.26
N ILE A 75 4.43 10.96 -9.18
CA ILE A 75 3.98 10.16 -10.30
C ILE A 75 2.52 9.76 -10.07
N ASN A 76 1.68 10.00 -11.07
CA ASN A 76 0.31 9.50 -11.03
C ASN A 76 0.26 8.09 -11.63
N ASN A 77 -0.26 7.14 -10.86
CA ASN A 77 -0.34 5.75 -11.25
C ASN A 77 -1.77 5.24 -11.02
N ALA A 78 -2.49 5.01 -12.10
CA ALA A 78 -3.85 4.50 -12.02
C ALA A 78 -3.83 2.99 -11.78
N SER A 79 -4.42 2.52 -10.67
CA SER A 79 -4.44 1.10 -10.32
C SER A 79 -5.01 0.22 -11.43
N GLY A 80 -6.11 0.65 -12.09
CA GLY A 80 -6.72 -0.11 -13.19
C GLY A 80 -5.79 -0.28 -14.40
N GLU A 81 -4.92 0.68 -14.69
CA GLU A 81 -3.91 0.56 -15.73
C GLU A 81 -2.83 -0.46 -15.34
N MET A 82 -2.38 -0.41 -14.08
CA MET A 82 -1.37 -1.34 -13.58
C MET A 82 -1.85 -2.79 -13.61
N TYR A 83 -3.12 -3.06 -13.28
CA TYR A 83 -3.70 -4.40 -13.42
C TYR A 83 -3.71 -4.88 -14.87
N LYS A 84 -4.08 -4.02 -15.82
CA LYS A 84 -4.02 -4.38 -17.25
C LYS A 84 -2.60 -4.71 -17.71
N LEU A 85 -1.62 -3.93 -17.27
CA LEU A 85 -0.21 -4.19 -17.58
C LEU A 85 0.27 -5.50 -16.93
N LEU A 86 -0.17 -5.81 -15.72
CA LEU A 86 0.14 -7.06 -15.05
C LEU A 86 -0.42 -8.27 -15.82
N ASP A 87 -1.64 -8.18 -16.31
CA ASP A 87 -2.24 -9.23 -17.12
C ASP A 87 -1.45 -9.47 -18.42
N ILE A 88 -1.02 -8.40 -19.08
CA ILE A 88 -0.19 -8.48 -20.30
C ILE A 88 1.18 -9.09 -19.95
N TYR A 89 1.82 -8.64 -18.89
CA TYR A 89 3.11 -9.13 -18.43
C TYR A 89 3.07 -10.65 -18.17
N ARG A 90 2.05 -11.12 -17.45
CA ARG A 90 1.84 -12.55 -17.15
C ARG A 90 1.57 -13.38 -18.43
N LYS A 91 0.77 -12.88 -19.36
CA LYS A 91 0.51 -13.54 -20.65
C LYS A 91 1.77 -13.71 -21.50
N ASN A 92 2.73 -12.80 -21.38
CA ASN A 92 4.00 -12.84 -22.09
C ASN A 92 5.09 -13.66 -21.35
N GLY A 93 4.71 -14.47 -20.37
CA GLY A 93 5.65 -15.31 -19.61
C GLY A 93 6.44 -14.57 -18.55
N GLY A 94 6.05 -13.34 -18.22
CA GLY A 94 6.65 -12.58 -17.12
C GLY A 94 6.39 -13.27 -15.78
N ASN A 95 7.48 -13.58 -15.07
CA ASN A 95 7.45 -14.12 -13.71
C ASN A 95 8.14 -13.12 -12.79
N ASN A 96 7.48 -12.72 -11.73
CA ASN A 96 8.08 -11.90 -10.68
C ASN A 96 9.04 -12.76 -9.83
N SER A 97 10.17 -13.13 -10.43
CA SER A 97 11.09 -14.10 -9.83
C SER A 97 11.97 -13.52 -8.71
N ASN A 98 12.07 -12.22 -8.56
CA ASN A 98 13.09 -11.61 -7.71
C ASN A 98 12.60 -10.61 -6.64
N HIS A 99 11.38 -10.16 -6.67
CA HIS A 99 10.87 -9.24 -5.64
C HIS A 99 9.66 -9.84 -4.94
N LEU A 100 9.99 -10.49 -3.98
CA LEU A 100 9.37 -11.34 -2.98
C LEU A 100 7.97 -10.97 -2.51
N GLN A 101 7.38 -9.82 -2.85
CA GLN A 101 6.14 -9.43 -2.21
C GLN A 101 5.18 -8.54 -3.01
N ASN A 102 5.54 -8.04 -4.20
CA ASN A 102 4.63 -7.18 -4.95
C ASN A 102 4.68 -7.45 -6.47
N ASP A 103 3.60 -7.99 -6.99
CA ASP A 103 3.45 -8.35 -8.41
C ASP A 103 3.60 -7.19 -9.38
N PHE A 104 3.41 -5.96 -8.92
CA PHE A 104 3.53 -4.77 -9.75
C PHE A 104 4.95 -4.22 -9.83
N TRP A 105 5.91 -4.75 -9.07
CA TRP A 105 7.23 -4.13 -8.92
C TRP A 105 7.97 -3.97 -10.25
N ASP A 106 8.13 -5.05 -11.00
CA ASP A 106 8.86 -5.02 -12.28
C ASP A 106 8.17 -4.12 -13.31
N ILE A 107 6.83 -4.18 -13.36
CA ILE A 107 6.03 -3.35 -14.24
C ILE A 107 6.17 -1.88 -13.86
N PHE A 108 6.17 -1.58 -12.56
CA PHE A 108 6.31 -0.23 -12.05
C PHE A 108 7.68 0.37 -12.38
N LEU A 109 8.76 -0.39 -12.23
CA LEU A 109 10.12 0.02 -12.61
C LEU A 109 10.24 0.23 -14.12
N ASN A 110 9.73 -0.70 -14.92
CA ASN A 110 9.81 -0.61 -16.38
C ASN A 110 9.02 0.57 -16.95
N LYS A 111 7.95 0.98 -16.27
CA LYS A 111 7.13 2.13 -16.66
C LYS A 111 7.74 3.47 -16.24
N ASN A 112 8.63 3.50 -15.24
CA ASN A 112 9.07 4.73 -14.59
C ASN A 112 10.60 4.79 -14.48
N ASN A 113 11.26 5.32 -15.47
CA ASN A 113 12.73 5.42 -15.53
C ASN A 113 13.32 6.15 -14.30
N GLU A 114 12.71 7.26 -13.86
CA GLU A 114 13.18 8.03 -12.69
C GLU A 114 13.18 7.16 -11.42
N ILE A 115 12.18 6.27 -11.26
CA ILE A 115 12.13 5.33 -10.14
C ILE A 115 13.22 4.26 -10.28
N LYS A 116 13.44 3.77 -11.48
CA LYS A 116 14.46 2.77 -11.75
C LYS A 116 15.86 3.31 -11.45
N GLU A 117 16.16 4.51 -11.91
CA GLU A 117 17.43 5.20 -11.61
C GLU A 117 17.62 5.44 -10.11
N PHE A 118 16.57 5.88 -9.42
CA PHE A 118 16.60 6.04 -7.96
C PHE A 118 16.84 4.69 -7.26
N TYR A 119 16.16 3.63 -7.69
CA TYR A 119 16.33 2.29 -7.14
C TYR A 119 17.77 1.78 -7.32
N GLU A 120 18.30 1.86 -8.52
CA GLU A 120 19.67 1.44 -8.84
C GLU A 120 20.73 2.26 -8.07
N ALA A 121 20.47 3.55 -7.87
CA ALA A 121 21.40 4.43 -7.15
C ALA A 121 21.35 4.26 -5.62
N ALA A 122 20.20 3.90 -5.05
CA ALA A 122 19.96 4.00 -3.60
C ALA A 122 19.95 2.67 -2.88
N PHE A 123 19.80 1.54 -3.58
CA PHE A 123 19.50 0.27 -2.92
C PHE A 123 20.36 -0.89 -3.37
N ASP A 124 20.92 -1.59 -2.39
CA ASP A 124 21.34 -2.97 -2.55
C ASP A 124 20.10 -3.86 -2.48
N SER A 125 19.66 -4.28 -3.60
CA SER A 125 18.62 -5.20 -4.06
C SER A 125 17.38 -5.56 -3.23
N ASN A 126 17.20 -5.25 -1.94
CA ASN A 126 16.05 -5.82 -1.17
C ASN A 126 15.34 -4.89 -0.17
N SER A 127 15.63 -3.62 -0.09
CA SER A 127 15.07 -2.76 0.97
C SER A 127 13.93 -1.84 0.56
N LEU A 128 13.75 -1.56 -0.74
CA LEU A 128 12.66 -0.72 -1.24
C LEU A 128 11.45 -1.57 -1.63
N ASN A 129 10.30 -1.22 -1.11
CA ASN A 129 9.05 -1.93 -1.37
C ASN A 129 8.02 -0.99 -2.01
N LEU A 130 7.21 -1.52 -2.92
CA LEU A 130 6.10 -0.82 -3.52
C LEU A 130 4.83 -0.99 -2.67
N SER A 131 4.07 0.06 -2.47
CA SER A 131 2.78 0.02 -1.79
C SER A 131 1.65 -0.15 -2.80
N GLY A 132 0.98 -1.31 -2.77
CA GLY A 132 -0.08 -1.65 -3.71
C GLY A 132 0.41 -1.58 -5.17
N SER A 133 -0.35 -0.93 -6.04
CA SER A 133 0.01 -0.69 -7.44
C SER A 133 0.95 0.51 -7.65
N GLY A 134 1.44 1.14 -6.57
CA GLY A 134 2.25 2.36 -6.60
C GLY A 134 1.37 3.62 -6.60
N SER A 135 1.95 4.81 -6.71
CA SER A 135 3.38 5.13 -6.86
C SER A 135 4.14 5.22 -5.54
N SER A 136 3.47 5.14 -4.40
CA SER A 136 4.13 5.20 -3.10
C SER A 136 5.01 3.97 -2.86
N MET A 137 6.18 4.21 -2.29
CA MET A 137 7.16 3.20 -1.93
C MET A 137 7.52 3.32 -0.46
N TYR A 138 8.07 2.27 0.13
CA TYR A 138 8.49 2.33 1.51
C TYR A 138 9.72 1.49 1.81
N VAL A 139 10.42 1.89 2.86
CA VAL A 139 11.57 1.18 3.43
C VAL A 139 11.31 0.94 4.90
N LEU A 140 11.53 -0.28 5.35
CA LEU A 140 11.52 -0.61 6.78
C LEU A 140 12.89 -0.31 7.39
N TYR A 141 12.93 0.35 8.55
CA TYR A 141 14.17 0.69 9.21
C TYR A 141 14.03 0.69 10.73
N LYS A 142 15.12 0.43 11.44
CA LYS A 142 15.19 0.47 12.91
C LYS A 142 15.75 1.80 13.43
N THR A 143 16.85 2.23 12.82
CA THR A 143 17.57 3.44 13.19
C THR A 143 17.67 4.42 12.01
N LYS A 144 17.88 5.70 12.28
CA LYS A 144 18.07 6.69 11.22
C LYS A 144 19.32 6.43 10.37
N ASN A 145 20.31 5.72 10.91
CA ASN A 145 21.50 5.37 10.15
C ASN A 145 21.20 4.41 8.99
N ASP A 146 20.21 3.53 9.15
CA ASP A 146 19.83 2.54 8.14
C ASP A 146 19.33 3.19 6.84
N ILE A 147 18.80 4.40 6.93
CA ILE A 147 18.19 5.14 5.80
C ILE A 147 18.95 6.42 5.42
N LYS A 148 20.10 6.68 6.05
CA LYS A 148 20.85 7.94 5.86
C LYS A 148 21.25 8.16 4.41
N GLU A 149 21.77 7.14 3.75
CA GLU A 149 22.23 7.23 2.37
C GLU A 149 21.04 7.30 1.39
N ILE A 150 19.95 6.62 1.71
CA ILE A 150 18.70 6.70 0.94
C ILE A 150 18.16 8.13 0.93
N LEU A 151 18.10 8.77 2.11
CA LEU A 151 17.58 10.14 2.24
C LEU A 151 18.34 11.17 1.39
N LYS A 152 19.64 10.98 1.19
CA LYS A 152 20.47 11.87 0.36
C LYS A 152 20.14 11.75 -1.13
N LYS A 153 19.58 10.62 -1.54
CA LYS A 153 19.33 10.29 -2.94
C LYS A 153 17.88 10.50 -3.36
N ILE A 154 16.97 10.75 -2.40
CA ILE A 154 15.57 11.09 -2.73
C ILE A 154 15.54 12.38 -3.54
N PRO A 155 14.96 12.39 -4.75
CA PRO A 155 14.81 13.61 -5.55
C PRO A 155 14.08 14.71 -4.80
N CYS A 156 14.52 15.97 -4.96
CA CYS A 156 14.01 17.11 -4.20
C CYS A 156 12.52 17.42 -4.46
N ASN A 157 11.99 16.98 -5.59
CA ASN A 157 10.58 17.11 -5.97
C ASN A 157 9.69 16.00 -5.39
N TRP A 158 10.27 14.97 -4.76
CA TRP A 158 9.51 13.91 -4.10
C TRP A 158 9.26 14.26 -2.64
N ARG A 159 8.15 13.73 -2.10
CA ARG A 159 7.85 13.85 -0.67
C ARG A 159 8.21 12.55 0.04
N PHE A 160 8.64 12.65 1.28
CA PHE A 160 8.84 11.49 2.13
C PHE A 160 8.37 11.78 3.56
N PHE A 161 8.04 10.72 4.29
CA PHE A 161 7.52 10.79 5.65
C PHE A 161 8.13 9.68 6.52
N PHE A 162 8.42 10.04 7.76
CA PHE A 162 8.79 9.06 8.78
C PHE A 162 7.52 8.61 9.49
N CYS A 163 7.18 7.32 9.36
CA CYS A 163 5.95 6.75 9.89
C CYS A 163 6.26 5.66 10.92
N LYS A 164 5.28 5.44 11.81
CA LYS A 164 5.23 4.26 12.67
C LYS A 164 3.98 3.47 12.32
N PRO A 165 4.08 2.14 12.18
CA PRO A 165 2.91 1.30 12.03
C PRO A 165 1.98 1.42 13.24
N LEU A 166 0.69 1.39 12.97
CA LEU A 166 -0.34 1.36 14.01
C LEU A 166 -0.95 -0.05 14.05
N GLN A 167 -1.28 -0.54 15.25
CA GLN A 167 -2.01 -1.81 15.40
C GLN A 167 -3.47 -1.65 15.01
N TYR A 168 -4.06 -0.51 15.37
CA TYR A 168 -5.47 -0.20 15.15
C TYR A 168 -5.61 1.12 14.41
N SER A 169 -6.68 1.20 13.62
CA SER A 169 -7.07 2.45 12.97
C SER A 169 -7.53 3.47 14.03
N PRO A 170 -7.16 4.74 13.91
CA PRO A 170 -7.67 5.79 14.81
C PRO A 170 -9.13 6.15 14.54
N ILE A 171 -9.76 5.56 13.54
CA ILE A 171 -11.14 5.88 13.10
C ILE A 171 -12.15 4.85 13.64
N CYS A 172 -11.68 3.71 14.11
CA CYS A 172 -12.53 2.63 14.62
C CYS A 172 -12.77 2.76 16.12
#